data_869e63b29855db102daefba3c5317ae2
#
_entry.id   869e63b29855db102daefba3c5317ae2
#
_cell.length_a   1.000
_cell.length_b   1.000
_cell.length_c   1.000
_cell.angle_alpha   90.00
_cell.angle_beta   90.00
_cell.angle_gamma   90.00
#
_symmetry.space_group_name_H-M   'P 1'
#
loop_
_entity.id
_entity.type
_entity.pdbx_description
1 polymer ?
#
loop_
_entity_poly.entity_id
_entity_poly.type
_entity_poly.pdbx_seq_one_letter_code
_entity_poly.pdbx_strand_id
1 'polypeptide(L)'
;MRTLPAASDPRWLLKTVFSRPALTVPAALCMVVSFLLNATTPVIVGHAIDEAVEQGSIHRLGLWLAVLVAAFGLNALAAWYGRGLNARAMLVIGHDVRMAITDRIQDPRGMAGKPRSAGELLAIASTDARRVQNAVMMTVFPVAEISAIVYVAIMTSRINLSLGIAILCGGPLVVSGSVRAAQPLRARSGIRQAALAKASAMATDLVHGLRILKGLGAVATVSMRYAQASDTAYERTVDANASQARLNAATEILGSVYVIAVGLGAGALAMHSTISVGELITVIGLTQFVITPMTMLGRNIASRWAAAQASAARITDVLAAPSVEGKKPQLPALAPGVSVVAEPVPGDLVFLPRERFLVAPHDTLLFEGTVQENISSDSAVAKRALYTAAGEDIPGGLDREVGEGGRNLSGGQQQRVALARAIAADPAVLVLADPTTAVDSVTEQVIAQRVAHHRGIKPTLVYTASPAWTAVGSSL
;
A
#
# COMPACT_ATOMS: atom_id res chain seq x y z
N MET A 1 -20.34 4.77 1.43
CA MET A 1 -18.98 5.22 1.06
C MET A 1 -19.05 6.70 0.70
N ARG A 2 -18.19 7.57 1.26
CA ARG A 2 -18.04 8.92 0.71
C ARG A 2 -17.16 8.83 -0.53
N THR A 3 -17.58 9.48 -1.61
CA THR A 3 -16.81 9.50 -2.86
C THR A 3 -15.47 10.20 -2.68
N LEU A 4 -14.39 9.57 -3.14
CA LEU A 4 -13.08 10.21 -3.22
C LEU A 4 -13.15 11.43 -4.15
N PRO A 5 -12.23 12.41 -4.02
CA PRO A 5 -12.11 13.51 -4.97
C PRO A 5 -11.90 12.99 -6.39
N ALA A 6 -12.32 13.79 -7.39
CA ALA A 6 -12.05 13.44 -8.79
C ALA A 6 -10.55 13.25 -9.02
N ALA A 7 -10.16 12.23 -9.78
CA ALA A 7 -8.75 11.92 -10.05
C ALA A 7 -8.00 13.06 -10.76
N SER A 8 -8.72 13.94 -11.47
CA SER A 8 -8.18 15.14 -12.12
C SER A 8 -7.92 16.32 -11.17
N ASP A 9 -8.30 16.21 -9.89
CA ASP A 9 -8.13 17.31 -8.94
C ASP A 9 -6.64 17.43 -8.53
N PRO A 10 -5.97 18.55 -8.75
CA PRO A 10 -4.56 18.75 -8.39
C PRO A 10 -4.32 18.65 -6.87
N ARG A 11 -5.37 18.82 -6.06
CA ARG A 11 -5.35 18.69 -4.60
C ARG A 11 -5.90 17.37 -4.13
N TRP A 12 -5.89 16.34 -4.97
CA TRP A 12 -6.48 15.03 -4.67
C TRP A 12 -5.99 14.46 -3.33
N LEU A 13 -4.67 14.43 -3.11
CA LEU A 13 -4.08 13.93 -1.86
C LEU A 13 -4.60 14.71 -0.65
N LEU A 14 -4.54 16.05 -0.72
CA LEU A 14 -4.97 16.91 0.39
C LEU A 14 -6.45 16.66 0.72
N LYS A 15 -7.32 16.67 -0.27
CA LYS A 15 -8.76 16.42 -0.08
C LYS A 15 -9.03 15.01 0.43
N THR A 16 -8.26 14.01 -0.01
CA THR A 16 -8.38 12.62 0.44
C THR A 16 -8.00 12.48 1.91
N VAL A 17 -6.86 13.03 2.35
CA VAL A 17 -6.45 12.92 3.76
C VAL A 17 -7.36 13.69 4.71
N PHE A 18 -8.00 14.78 4.27
CA PHE A 18 -8.99 15.55 5.03
C PHE A 18 -10.45 15.10 4.81
N SER A 19 -10.69 13.98 4.13
CA SER A 19 -12.06 13.53 3.79
C SER A 19 -12.90 13.08 4.98
N ARG A 20 -12.28 12.78 6.14
CA ARG A 20 -12.95 12.26 7.35
C ARG A 20 -12.77 13.18 8.56
N PRO A 21 -13.21 14.45 8.51
CA PRO A 21 -13.02 15.41 9.60
C PRO A 21 -13.65 14.96 10.91
N ALA A 22 -14.75 14.20 10.88
CA ALA A 22 -15.38 13.64 12.07
C ALA A 22 -14.48 12.68 12.88
N LEU A 23 -13.41 12.14 12.28
CA LEU A 23 -12.42 11.30 12.96
C LEU A 23 -11.13 12.08 13.21
N THR A 24 -10.64 12.84 12.23
CA THR A 24 -9.35 13.52 12.31
C THR A 24 -9.36 14.74 13.20
N VAL A 25 -10.47 15.51 13.27
CA VAL A 25 -10.56 16.69 14.15
C VAL A 25 -10.56 16.30 15.63
N PRO A 26 -11.43 15.38 16.11
CA PRO A 26 -11.35 14.94 17.50
C PRO A 26 -10.00 14.26 17.82
N ALA A 27 -9.41 13.50 16.88
CA ALA A 27 -8.08 12.93 17.05
C ALA A 27 -7.02 14.02 17.26
N ALA A 28 -7.05 15.09 16.45
CA ALA A 28 -6.13 16.22 16.58
C ALA A 28 -6.31 16.94 17.91
N LEU A 29 -7.55 17.21 18.34
CA LEU A 29 -7.83 17.83 19.63
C LEU A 29 -7.32 16.98 20.80
N CYS A 30 -7.59 15.68 20.81
CA CYS A 30 -7.06 14.78 21.82
C CYS A 30 -5.53 14.75 21.84
N MET A 31 -4.88 14.74 20.67
CA MET A 31 -3.42 14.79 20.60
C MET A 31 -2.85 16.16 21.03
N VAL A 32 -3.52 17.27 20.73
CA VAL A 32 -3.15 18.60 21.26
C VAL A 32 -3.20 18.58 22.78
N VAL A 33 -4.30 18.11 23.38
CA VAL A 33 -4.42 17.99 24.83
C VAL A 33 -3.31 17.11 25.41
N SER A 34 -3.04 15.96 24.80
CA SER A 34 -1.97 15.06 25.23
C SER A 34 -0.60 15.74 25.19
N PHE A 35 -0.26 16.42 24.10
CA PHE A 35 1.02 17.12 23.95
C PHE A 35 1.16 18.30 24.93
N LEU A 36 0.09 19.07 25.15
CA LEU A 36 0.08 20.16 26.10
C LEU A 36 0.24 19.66 27.54
N LEU A 37 -0.46 18.59 27.93
CA LEU A 37 -0.32 18.00 29.27
C LEU A 37 1.10 17.46 29.48
N ASN A 38 1.68 16.83 28.46
CA ASN A 38 3.06 16.37 28.53
C ASN A 38 4.06 17.54 28.65
N ALA A 39 3.84 18.63 27.91
CA ALA A 39 4.61 19.87 28.02
C ALA A 39 4.41 20.58 29.38
N THR A 40 3.26 20.41 30.02
CA THR A 40 2.97 21.01 31.36
C THR A 40 3.66 20.26 32.49
N THR A 41 4.09 19.03 32.29
CA THR A 41 4.76 18.20 33.31
C THR A 41 5.96 18.91 33.95
N PRO A 42 6.94 19.46 33.22
CA PRO A 42 8.06 20.21 33.83
C PRO A 42 7.60 21.43 34.60
N VAL A 43 6.51 22.09 34.17
CA VAL A 43 5.95 23.27 34.86
C VAL A 43 5.38 22.88 36.24
N ILE A 44 4.61 21.77 36.29
CA ILE A 44 4.06 21.22 37.54
C ILE A 44 5.20 20.85 38.49
N VAL A 45 6.25 20.18 37.98
CA VAL A 45 7.43 19.81 38.79
C VAL A 45 8.14 21.05 39.35
N GLY A 46 8.34 22.08 38.50
CA GLY A 46 8.94 23.34 38.97
C GLY A 46 8.17 24.02 40.11
N HIS A 47 6.86 24.16 39.94
CA HIS A 47 6.00 24.73 41.01
C HIS A 47 5.99 23.85 42.27
N ALA A 48 5.99 22.53 42.12
CA ALA A 48 6.07 21.62 43.25
C ALA A 48 7.37 21.79 44.03
N ILE A 49 8.49 22.09 43.36
CA ILE A 49 9.78 22.34 44.00
C ILE A 49 9.75 23.68 44.73
N ASP A 50 9.32 24.75 44.07
CA ASP A 50 9.29 26.09 44.69
C ASP A 50 8.36 26.13 45.93
N GLU A 51 7.13 25.59 45.84
CA GLU A 51 6.20 25.66 46.93
C GLU A 51 6.44 24.60 48.04
N ALA A 52 6.79 23.38 47.67
CA ALA A 52 6.90 22.28 48.64
C ALA A 52 8.26 22.27 49.33
N VAL A 53 9.34 22.54 48.58
CA VAL A 53 10.72 22.48 49.12
C VAL A 53 11.04 23.75 49.88
N GLU A 54 10.73 24.95 49.37
CA GLU A 54 10.98 26.22 50.07
C GLU A 54 10.17 26.35 51.36
N GLN A 55 8.92 25.84 51.39
CA GLN A 55 8.05 25.94 52.57
C GLN A 55 8.08 24.69 53.47
N GLY A 56 8.80 23.64 53.09
CA GLY A 56 8.95 22.39 53.87
C GLY A 56 7.63 21.63 54.14
N SER A 57 6.60 21.84 53.33
CA SER A 57 5.24 21.32 53.57
C SER A 57 4.99 20.02 52.81
N ILE A 58 4.96 18.90 53.53
CA ILE A 58 4.61 17.56 52.99
C ILE A 58 3.19 17.56 52.39
N HIS A 59 2.26 18.32 52.95
CA HIS A 59 0.89 18.38 52.42
C HIS A 59 0.84 19.00 51.01
N ARG A 60 1.58 20.07 50.75
CA ARG A 60 1.68 20.69 49.42
C ARG A 60 2.37 19.79 48.42
N LEU A 61 3.41 19.08 48.84
CA LEU A 61 4.05 18.08 48.00
C LEU A 61 3.05 16.99 47.57
N GLY A 62 2.25 16.49 48.53
CA GLY A 62 1.20 15.51 48.25
C GLY A 62 0.16 16.01 47.23
N LEU A 63 -0.23 17.30 47.33
CA LEU A 63 -1.16 17.92 46.38
C LEU A 63 -0.55 18.02 44.99
N TRP A 64 0.70 18.47 44.83
CA TRP A 64 1.36 18.55 43.52
C TRP A 64 1.60 17.18 42.90
N LEU A 65 1.91 16.16 43.72
CA LEU A 65 2.00 14.77 43.24
C LEU A 65 0.66 14.24 42.71
N ALA A 66 -0.45 14.58 43.41
CA ALA A 66 -1.79 14.22 42.95
C ALA A 66 -2.14 14.94 41.62
N VAL A 67 -1.80 16.23 41.48
CA VAL A 67 -1.95 16.96 40.20
C VAL A 67 -1.12 16.32 39.08
N LEU A 68 0.09 15.91 39.38
CA LEU A 68 0.98 15.22 38.39
C LEU A 68 0.38 13.90 37.97
N VAL A 69 -0.11 13.08 38.89
CA VAL A 69 -0.78 11.79 38.59
C VAL A 69 -2.03 12.02 37.74
N ALA A 70 -2.84 13.03 38.08
CA ALA A 70 -4.03 13.40 37.30
C ALA A 70 -3.65 13.85 35.88
N ALA A 71 -2.61 14.68 35.75
CA ALA A 71 -2.10 15.11 34.43
C ALA A 71 -1.59 13.94 33.57
N PHE A 72 -0.87 12.98 34.16
CA PHE A 72 -0.45 11.76 33.45
C PHE A 72 -1.62 10.87 33.07
N GLY A 73 -2.60 10.70 33.96
CA GLY A 73 -3.82 9.93 33.65
C GLY A 73 -4.60 10.55 32.50
N LEU A 74 -4.82 11.86 32.53
CA LEU A 74 -5.52 12.59 31.47
C LEU A 74 -4.71 12.57 30.14
N ASN A 75 -3.37 12.72 30.22
CA ASN A 75 -2.49 12.58 29.07
C ASN A 75 -2.60 11.18 28.42
N ALA A 76 -2.56 10.13 29.24
CA ALA A 76 -2.69 8.75 28.76
C ALA A 76 -4.04 8.51 28.07
N LEU A 77 -5.14 8.98 28.67
CA LEU A 77 -6.47 8.88 28.08
C LEU A 77 -6.57 9.66 26.76
N ALA A 78 -6.13 10.92 26.75
CA ALA A 78 -6.14 11.74 25.54
C ALA A 78 -5.29 11.12 24.42
N ALA A 79 -4.10 10.62 24.76
CA ALA A 79 -3.24 9.92 23.81
C ALA A 79 -3.88 8.65 23.27
N TRP A 80 -4.52 7.86 24.12
CA TRP A 80 -5.18 6.61 23.73
C TRP A 80 -6.34 6.87 22.77
N TYR A 81 -7.25 7.77 23.12
CA TYR A 81 -8.36 8.15 22.24
C TYR A 81 -7.88 8.80 20.95
N GLY A 82 -6.94 9.75 21.00
CA GLY A 82 -6.42 10.45 19.84
C GLY A 82 -5.74 9.50 18.85
N ARG A 83 -4.91 8.59 19.34
CA ARG A 83 -4.27 7.56 18.50
C ARG A 83 -5.27 6.57 17.93
N GLY A 84 -6.27 6.14 18.71
CA GLY A 84 -7.32 5.24 18.24
C GLY A 84 -8.16 5.84 17.11
N LEU A 85 -8.60 7.10 17.27
CA LEU A 85 -9.36 7.82 16.25
C LEU A 85 -8.53 8.07 14.98
N ASN A 86 -7.24 8.44 15.13
CA ASN A 86 -6.33 8.60 14.01
C ASN A 86 -6.11 7.28 13.25
N ALA A 87 -5.88 6.17 13.97
CA ALA A 87 -5.74 4.86 13.36
C ALA A 87 -7.00 4.45 12.60
N ARG A 88 -8.18 4.70 13.17
CA ARG A 88 -9.47 4.45 12.50
C ARG A 88 -9.62 5.31 11.24
N ALA A 89 -9.26 6.59 11.28
CA ALA A 89 -9.28 7.46 10.11
C ALA A 89 -8.35 6.95 9.00
N MET A 90 -7.12 6.56 9.36
CA MET A 90 -6.15 5.97 8.44
C MET A 90 -6.69 4.70 7.77
N LEU A 91 -7.27 3.79 8.54
CA LEU A 91 -7.80 2.53 8.01
C LEU A 91 -8.99 2.75 7.06
N VAL A 92 -9.92 3.63 7.43
CA VAL A 92 -11.10 3.93 6.61
C VAL A 92 -10.70 4.59 5.30
N ILE A 93 -9.85 5.62 5.34
CA ILE A 93 -9.39 6.31 4.13
C ILE A 93 -8.55 5.38 3.26
N GLY A 94 -7.66 4.57 3.87
CA GLY A 94 -6.87 3.58 3.14
C GLY A 94 -7.73 2.49 2.49
N HIS A 95 -8.83 2.10 3.11
CA HIS A 95 -9.81 1.19 2.52
C HIS A 95 -10.53 1.83 1.33
N ASP A 96 -11.06 3.06 1.51
CA ASP A 96 -11.75 3.79 0.42
C ASP A 96 -10.84 3.94 -0.81
N VAL A 97 -9.55 4.27 -0.62
CA VAL A 97 -8.57 4.39 -1.70
C VAL A 97 -8.33 3.04 -2.40
N ARG A 98 -8.16 1.96 -1.64
CA ARG A 98 -7.95 0.61 -2.21
C ARG A 98 -9.16 0.16 -3.01
N MET A 99 -10.37 0.36 -2.48
CA MET A 99 -11.59 -0.01 -3.20
C MET A 99 -11.73 0.76 -4.52
N ALA A 100 -11.47 2.07 -4.51
CA ALA A 100 -11.52 2.86 -5.74
C ALA A 100 -10.52 2.39 -6.81
N ILE A 101 -9.29 2.01 -6.38
CA ILE A 101 -8.28 1.45 -7.29
C ILE A 101 -8.76 0.10 -7.83
N THR A 102 -9.28 -0.78 -6.97
CA THR A 102 -9.75 -2.10 -7.34
C THR A 102 -10.94 -2.01 -8.29
N ASP A 103 -11.92 -1.15 -8.00
CA ASP A 103 -13.08 -0.90 -8.86
C ASP A 103 -12.64 -0.42 -10.26
N ARG A 104 -11.60 0.44 -10.30
CA ARG A 104 -11.07 0.93 -11.60
C ARG A 104 -10.31 -0.16 -12.37
N ILE A 105 -9.56 -1.01 -11.68
CA ILE A 105 -8.85 -2.15 -12.30
C ILE A 105 -9.84 -3.17 -12.87
N GLN A 106 -10.95 -3.40 -12.15
CA GLN A 106 -11.98 -4.36 -12.53
C GLN A 106 -13.05 -3.77 -13.46
N ASP A 107 -12.94 -2.49 -13.87
CA ASP A 107 -13.89 -1.86 -14.78
C ASP A 107 -14.00 -2.67 -16.08
N PRO A 108 -15.20 -3.20 -16.44
CA PRO A 108 -15.37 -3.97 -17.65
C PRO A 108 -14.96 -3.25 -18.94
N ARG A 109 -14.97 -1.91 -18.90
CA ARG A 109 -14.53 -1.07 -20.04
C ARG A 109 -13.01 -1.04 -20.24
N GLY A 110 -12.27 -1.70 -19.35
CA GLY A 110 -10.82 -1.72 -19.39
C GLY A 110 -10.16 -0.39 -19.09
N MET A 111 -8.83 -0.35 -19.22
CA MET A 111 -8.02 0.85 -19.06
C MET A 111 -7.20 1.08 -20.33
N ALA A 112 -7.42 2.22 -21.00
CA ALA A 112 -6.59 2.66 -22.11
C ALA A 112 -5.35 3.42 -21.61
N GLY A 113 -4.41 3.68 -22.53
CA GLY A 113 -3.20 4.42 -22.25
C GLY A 113 -1.98 3.52 -22.03
N LYS A 114 -1.09 3.89 -21.09
CA LYS A 114 0.14 3.15 -20.84
C LYS A 114 -0.14 1.72 -20.35
N PRO A 115 0.43 0.68 -21.00
CA PRO A 115 0.32 -0.68 -20.49
C PRO A 115 0.94 -0.77 -19.08
N ARG A 116 0.22 -1.42 -18.16
CA ARG A 116 0.66 -1.65 -16.78
C ARG A 116 0.69 -3.15 -16.52
N SER A 117 1.76 -3.62 -15.88
CA SER A 117 1.82 -5.02 -15.47
C SER A 117 0.90 -5.28 -14.26
N ALA A 118 0.47 -6.53 -14.07
CA ALA A 118 -0.30 -6.93 -12.90
C ALA A 118 0.45 -6.62 -11.59
N GLY A 119 1.77 -6.80 -11.56
CA GLY A 119 2.62 -6.46 -10.41
C GLY A 119 2.65 -4.96 -10.11
N GLU A 120 2.65 -4.09 -11.14
CA GLU A 120 2.56 -2.64 -10.96
C GLU A 120 1.21 -2.23 -10.37
N LEU A 121 0.11 -2.75 -10.90
CA LEU A 121 -1.23 -2.48 -10.39
C LEU A 121 -1.41 -2.97 -8.94
N LEU A 122 -0.87 -4.15 -8.61
CA LEU A 122 -0.88 -4.67 -7.25
C LEU A 122 -0.05 -3.79 -6.30
N ALA A 123 1.11 -3.30 -6.73
CA ALA A 123 1.94 -2.38 -5.95
C ALA A 123 1.22 -1.05 -5.68
N ILE A 124 0.48 -0.52 -6.67
CA ILE A 124 -0.33 0.70 -6.53
C ILE A 124 -1.48 0.46 -5.53
N ALA A 125 -2.22 -0.65 -5.67
CA ALA A 125 -3.34 -0.99 -4.80
C ALA A 125 -2.92 -1.31 -3.36
N SER A 126 -1.70 -1.77 -3.13
CA SER A 126 -1.18 -2.15 -1.81
C SER A 126 -0.25 -1.10 -1.20
N THR A 127 0.93 -0.93 -1.75
CA THR A 127 2.01 -0.10 -1.19
C THR A 127 1.72 1.38 -1.33
N ASP A 128 1.27 1.85 -2.50
CA ASP A 128 0.99 3.27 -2.72
C ASP A 128 -0.26 3.70 -1.96
N ALA A 129 -1.31 2.90 -1.94
CA ALA A 129 -2.49 3.13 -1.11
C ALA A 129 -2.12 3.25 0.39
N ARG A 130 -1.19 2.41 0.88
CA ARG A 130 -0.68 2.48 2.26
C ARG A 130 0.09 3.78 2.53
N ARG A 131 0.86 4.30 1.56
CA ARG A 131 1.57 5.59 1.73
C ARG A 131 0.61 6.76 1.83
N VAL A 132 -0.46 6.75 1.04
CA VAL A 132 -1.55 7.75 1.14
C VAL A 132 -2.28 7.62 2.48
N GLN A 133 -2.60 6.39 2.90
CA GLN A 133 -3.16 6.09 4.23
C GLN A 133 -2.31 6.68 5.35
N ASN A 134 -0.98 6.48 5.30
CA ASN A 134 -0.06 6.99 6.32
C ASN A 134 0.04 8.53 6.32
N ALA A 135 -0.27 9.21 5.21
CA ALA A 135 -0.30 10.65 5.15
C ALA A 135 -1.45 11.26 5.97
N VAL A 136 -2.49 10.50 6.31
CA VAL A 136 -3.60 10.96 7.17
C VAL A 136 -3.08 11.44 8.53
N MET A 137 -2.00 10.87 9.06
CA MET A 137 -1.41 11.34 10.31
C MET A 137 -0.92 12.80 10.25
N MET A 138 -0.70 13.35 9.04
CA MET A 138 -0.34 14.76 8.84
C MET A 138 -1.50 15.72 9.16
N THR A 139 -2.71 15.22 9.32
CA THR A 139 -3.87 16.02 9.74
C THR A 139 -3.95 16.17 11.28
N VAL A 140 -3.23 15.34 12.02
CA VAL A 140 -3.34 15.21 13.49
C VAL A 140 -2.05 15.65 14.18
N PHE A 141 -0.93 14.99 13.90
CA PHE A 141 0.31 15.20 14.65
C PHE A 141 0.94 16.57 14.47
N PRO A 142 1.02 17.18 13.26
CA PRO A 142 1.61 18.50 13.11
C PRO A 142 0.88 19.58 13.92
N VAL A 143 -0.45 19.47 14.03
CA VAL A 143 -1.24 20.41 14.84
C VAL A 143 -0.86 20.29 16.31
N ALA A 144 -0.73 19.08 16.84
CA ALA A 144 -0.32 18.84 18.22
C ALA A 144 1.13 19.29 18.49
N GLU A 145 2.06 18.97 17.55
CA GLU A 145 3.47 19.37 17.62
C GLU A 145 3.64 20.88 17.61
N ILE A 146 2.95 21.60 16.71
CA ILE A 146 2.97 23.08 16.65
C ILE A 146 2.37 23.68 17.94
N SER A 147 1.23 23.15 18.43
CA SER A 147 0.61 23.62 19.66
C SER A 147 1.55 23.47 20.86
N ALA A 148 2.29 22.35 20.94
CA ALA A 148 3.27 22.12 21.99
C ALA A 148 4.46 23.11 21.90
N ILE A 149 4.97 23.36 20.70
CA ILE A 149 6.07 24.32 20.47
C ILE A 149 5.63 25.73 20.91
N VAL A 150 4.43 26.15 20.50
CA VAL A 150 3.86 27.45 20.91
C VAL A 150 3.68 27.53 22.41
N TYR A 151 3.16 26.47 23.04
CA TYR A 151 3.00 26.43 24.51
C TYR A 151 4.35 26.55 25.21
N VAL A 152 5.37 25.81 24.81
CA VAL A 152 6.73 25.90 25.39
C VAL A 152 7.28 27.31 25.25
N ALA A 153 7.14 27.91 24.08
CA ALA A 153 7.59 29.27 23.83
C ALA A 153 6.91 30.29 24.76
N ILE A 154 5.59 30.19 24.94
CA ILE A 154 4.82 31.06 25.84
C ILE A 154 5.26 30.86 27.29
N MET A 155 5.34 29.62 27.77
CA MET A 155 5.69 29.32 29.15
C MET A 155 7.10 29.79 29.47
N THR A 156 8.07 29.51 28.62
CA THR A 156 9.44 29.95 28.82
C THR A 156 9.60 31.48 28.76
N SER A 157 8.86 32.14 27.84
CA SER A 157 8.87 33.61 27.74
C SER A 157 8.26 34.28 28.94
N ARG A 158 7.31 33.62 29.64
CA ARG A 158 6.75 34.14 30.92
C ARG A 158 7.76 34.09 32.04
N ILE A 159 8.63 33.09 32.08
CA ILE A 159 9.73 32.99 33.05
C ILE A 159 10.79 34.05 32.73
N ASN A 160 11.29 34.02 31.47
CA ASN A 160 12.26 35.00 30.99
C ASN A 160 12.21 35.10 29.47
N LEU A 161 12.04 36.33 28.94
CA LEU A 161 11.88 36.58 27.50
C LEU A 161 13.11 36.12 26.68
N SER A 162 14.32 36.31 27.22
CA SER A 162 15.56 35.90 26.50
C SER A 162 15.65 34.39 26.34
N LEU A 163 15.22 33.63 27.39
CA LEU A 163 15.18 32.16 27.28
C LEU A 163 14.10 31.69 26.31
N GLY A 164 12.92 32.36 26.28
CA GLY A 164 11.88 32.05 25.28
C GLY A 164 12.35 32.26 23.85
N ILE A 165 13.05 33.36 23.58
CA ILE A 165 13.66 33.62 22.27
C ILE A 165 14.74 32.58 21.95
N ALA A 166 15.58 32.23 22.92
CA ALA A 166 16.61 31.21 22.73
C ALA A 166 16.00 29.84 22.34
N ILE A 167 14.88 29.48 22.95
CA ILE A 167 14.17 28.23 22.59
C ILE A 167 13.56 28.30 21.20
N LEU A 168 12.91 29.41 20.84
CA LEU A 168 12.34 29.58 19.51
C LEU A 168 13.37 29.59 18.39
N CYS A 169 14.54 30.20 18.62
CA CYS A 169 15.61 30.27 17.62
C CYS A 169 16.46 28.99 17.59
N GLY A 170 16.71 28.37 18.75
CA GLY A 170 17.54 27.18 18.86
C GLY A 170 16.93 25.94 18.22
N GLY A 171 15.59 25.77 18.31
CA GLY A 171 14.90 24.65 17.71
C GLY A 171 15.09 24.54 16.19
N PRO A 172 14.80 25.58 15.40
CA PRO A 172 15.10 25.59 13.96
C PRO A 172 16.58 25.34 13.64
N LEU A 173 17.49 25.79 14.49
CA LEU A 173 18.92 25.53 14.33
C LEU A 173 19.25 24.02 14.46
N VAL A 174 18.72 23.37 15.50
CA VAL A 174 18.86 21.92 15.73
C VAL A 174 18.23 21.13 14.57
N VAL A 175 17.03 21.52 14.12
CA VAL A 175 16.37 20.88 12.98
C VAL A 175 17.21 21.04 11.70
N SER A 176 17.70 22.23 11.41
CA SER A 176 18.53 22.49 10.22
C SER A 176 19.83 21.70 10.24
N GLY A 177 20.48 21.60 11.41
CA GLY A 177 21.67 20.77 11.61
C GLY A 177 21.38 19.29 11.37
N SER A 178 20.26 18.79 11.93
CA SER A 178 19.83 17.40 11.75
C SER A 178 19.47 17.07 10.29
N VAL A 179 18.83 18.00 9.57
CA VAL A 179 18.51 17.83 8.14
C VAL A 179 19.79 17.77 7.29
N ARG A 180 20.79 18.63 7.57
CA ARG A 180 22.09 18.57 6.90
C ARG A 180 22.82 17.26 7.20
N ALA A 181 22.83 16.82 8.45
CA ALA A 181 23.43 15.55 8.85
C ALA A 181 22.75 14.32 8.21
N ALA A 182 21.50 14.46 7.77
CA ALA A 182 20.74 13.39 7.11
C ALA A 182 21.09 13.22 5.61
N GLN A 183 21.75 14.16 4.96
CA GLN A 183 22.05 14.08 3.52
C GLN A 183 22.85 12.84 3.12
N PRO A 184 23.95 12.44 3.81
CA PRO A 184 24.71 11.24 3.45
C PRO A 184 23.90 9.95 3.59
N LEU A 185 22.99 9.90 4.56
CA LEU A 185 22.10 8.77 4.77
C LEU A 185 21.13 8.58 3.59
N ARG A 186 20.57 9.68 3.06
CA ARG A 186 19.62 9.59 1.92
C ARG A 186 20.30 8.97 0.69
N ALA A 187 21.51 9.39 0.35
CA ALA A 187 22.27 8.84 -0.76
C ALA A 187 22.58 7.33 -0.55
N ARG A 188 23.10 6.96 0.61
CA ARG A 188 23.46 5.57 0.93
C ARG A 188 22.24 4.66 1.04
N SER A 189 21.12 5.17 1.55
CA SER A 189 19.87 4.42 1.63
C SER A 189 19.30 4.05 0.24
N GLY A 190 19.46 4.93 -0.77
CA GLY A 190 19.11 4.64 -2.15
C GLY A 190 19.98 3.50 -2.73
N ILE A 191 21.30 3.55 -2.52
CA ILE A 191 22.24 2.51 -2.97
C ILE A 191 21.92 1.16 -2.31
N ARG A 192 21.66 1.16 -1.00
CA ARG A 192 21.22 -0.05 -0.26
C ARG A 192 19.94 -0.65 -0.86
N GLN A 193 18.92 0.17 -1.11
CA GLN A 193 17.66 -0.32 -1.68
C GLN A 193 17.85 -0.93 -3.06
N ALA A 194 18.68 -0.34 -3.92
CA ALA A 194 19.01 -0.89 -5.24
C ALA A 194 19.72 -2.25 -5.12
N ALA A 195 20.69 -2.38 -4.19
CA ALA A 195 21.39 -3.64 -3.97
C ALA A 195 20.47 -4.73 -3.42
N LEU A 196 19.59 -4.42 -2.47
CA LEU A 196 18.59 -5.36 -1.94
C LEU A 196 17.59 -5.78 -3.02
N ALA A 197 17.13 -4.86 -3.85
CA ALA A 197 16.21 -5.17 -4.95
C ALA A 197 16.85 -6.12 -5.97
N LYS A 198 18.15 -5.91 -6.30
CA LYS A 198 18.91 -6.79 -7.19
C LYS A 198 19.05 -8.21 -6.60
N ALA A 199 19.40 -8.33 -5.33
CA ALA A 199 19.52 -9.62 -4.66
C ALA A 199 18.15 -10.34 -4.59
N SER A 200 17.08 -9.61 -4.26
CA SER A 200 15.72 -10.17 -4.21
C SER A 200 15.21 -10.63 -5.58
N ALA A 201 15.44 -9.86 -6.65
CA ALA A 201 15.08 -10.26 -8.01
C ALA A 201 15.82 -11.56 -8.40
N MET A 202 17.14 -11.62 -8.15
CA MET A 202 17.92 -12.81 -8.42
C MET A 202 17.44 -14.04 -7.63
N ALA A 203 17.05 -13.86 -6.35
CA ALA A 203 16.47 -14.94 -5.56
C ALA A 203 15.15 -15.45 -6.16
N THR A 204 14.29 -14.56 -6.61
CA THR A 204 13.02 -14.89 -7.26
C THR A 204 13.25 -15.66 -8.57
N ASP A 205 14.16 -15.19 -9.41
CA ASP A 205 14.53 -15.86 -10.66
C ASP A 205 15.10 -17.27 -10.42
N LEU A 206 15.91 -17.42 -9.37
CA LEU A 206 16.45 -18.71 -8.93
C LEU A 206 15.37 -19.71 -8.54
N VAL A 207 14.38 -19.27 -7.77
CA VAL A 207 13.27 -20.12 -7.32
C VAL A 207 12.42 -20.53 -8.53
N HIS A 208 12.07 -19.61 -9.41
CA HIS A 208 11.29 -19.90 -10.61
C HIS A 208 12.03 -20.81 -11.58
N GLY A 209 13.35 -20.60 -11.75
CA GLY A 209 14.21 -21.40 -12.63
C GLY A 209 14.78 -22.68 -12.03
N LEU A 210 14.47 -23.01 -10.75
CA LEU A 210 15.16 -24.05 -9.99
C LEU A 210 15.14 -25.42 -10.69
N ARG A 211 14.05 -25.81 -11.33
CA ARG A 211 13.93 -27.07 -12.08
C ARG A 211 14.92 -27.12 -13.25
N ILE A 212 15.03 -26.02 -14.00
CA ILE A 212 15.94 -25.90 -15.15
C ILE A 212 17.38 -25.89 -14.66
N LEU A 213 17.68 -25.15 -13.62
CA LEU A 213 19.02 -25.05 -13.02
C LEU A 213 19.52 -26.40 -12.50
N LYS A 214 18.64 -27.20 -11.87
CA LYS A 214 18.96 -28.58 -11.46
C LYS A 214 19.20 -29.49 -12.67
N GLY A 215 18.37 -29.41 -13.70
CA GLY A 215 18.52 -30.18 -14.93
C GLY A 215 19.84 -29.90 -15.67
N LEU A 216 20.28 -28.66 -15.69
CA LEU A 216 21.53 -28.20 -16.31
C LEU A 216 22.77 -28.35 -15.41
N GLY A 217 22.65 -28.79 -14.18
CA GLY A 217 23.75 -28.85 -13.22
C GLY A 217 24.36 -27.48 -12.83
N ALA A 218 23.65 -26.38 -13.12
CA ALA A 218 24.15 -25.00 -12.97
C ALA A 218 23.93 -24.40 -11.57
N VAL A 219 23.40 -25.16 -10.61
CA VAL A 219 23.03 -24.68 -9.26
C VAL A 219 24.22 -24.00 -8.55
N ALA A 220 25.40 -24.61 -8.57
CA ALA A 220 26.59 -24.09 -7.91
C ALA A 220 27.02 -22.71 -8.45
N THR A 221 27.01 -22.53 -9.76
CA THR A 221 27.38 -21.26 -10.42
C THR A 221 26.42 -20.14 -10.06
N VAL A 222 25.12 -20.43 -10.06
CA VAL A 222 24.11 -19.41 -9.79
C VAL A 222 24.02 -19.11 -8.30
N SER A 223 24.22 -20.10 -7.42
CA SER A 223 24.35 -19.89 -5.97
C SER A 223 25.52 -18.95 -5.65
N MET A 224 26.67 -19.10 -6.31
CA MET A 224 27.83 -18.22 -6.14
C MET A 224 27.53 -16.77 -6.58
N ARG A 225 26.81 -16.58 -7.70
CA ARG A 225 26.36 -15.25 -8.15
C ARG A 225 25.39 -14.59 -7.16
N TYR A 226 24.47 -15.39 -6.61
CA TYR A 226 23.55 -14.90 -5.59
C TYR A 226 24.28 -14.52 -4.31
N ALA A 227 25.25 -15.32 -3.84
CA ALA A 227 26.07 -15.00 -2.69
C ALA A 227 26.79 -13.65 -2.88
N GLN A 228 27.40 -13.39 -4.03
CA GLN A 228 28.04 -12.11 -4.35
C GLN A 228 27.05 -10.92 -4.31
N ALA A 229 25.85 -11.11 -4.85
CA ALA A 229 24.80 -10.07 -4.81
C ALA A 229 24.31 -9.83 -3.38
N SER A 230 24.19 -10.89 -2.58
CA SER A 230 23.82 -10.84 -1.17
C SER A 230 24.91 -10.14 -0.32
N ASP A 231 26.17 -10.48 -0.53
CA ASP A 231 27.30 -9.84 0.15
C ASP A 231 27.37 -8.34 -0.17
N THR A 232 27.18 -7.97 -1.44
CA THR A 232 27.07 -6.56 -1.84
C THR A 232 25.91 -5.87 -1.13
N ALA A 233 24.74 -6.50 -1.04
CA ALA A 233 23.58 -5.95 -0.35
C ALA A 233 23.82 -5.81 1.16
N TYR A 234 24.54 -6.76 1.77
CA TYR A 234 24.98 -6.71 3.16
C TYR A 234 25.92 -5.51 3.41
N GLU A 235 26.98 -5.37 2.63
CA GLU A 235 27.94 -4.25 2.76
C GLU A 235 27.24 -2.89 2.64
N ARG A 236 26.34 -2.72 1.65
CA ARG A 236 25.58 -1.48 1.47
C ARG A 236 24.59 -1.23 2.62
N THR A 237 24.11 -2.31 3.25
CA THR A 237 23.25 -2.20 4.44
C THR A 237 24.06 -1.76 5.66
N VAL A 238 25.24 -2.31 5.87
CA VAL A 238 26.15 -1.89 6.94
C VAL A 238 26.54 -0.40 6.78
N ASP A 239 26.90 0.03 5.56
CA ASP A 239 27.22 1.43 5.25
C ASP A 239 26.06 2.39 5.52
N ALA A 240 24.86 1.99 5.14
CA ALA A 240 23.66 2.79 5.37
C ALA A 240 23.33 2.86 6.87
N ASN A 241 23.46 1.75 7.60
CA ASN A 241 23.23 1.69 9.05
C ASN A 241 24.28 2.51 9.82
N ALA A 242 25.55 2.47 9.40
CA ALA A 242 26.61 3.33 9.97
C ALA A 242 26.30 4.82 9.76
N SER A 243 25.72 5.17 8.60
CA SER A 243 25.26 6.56 8.34
C SER A 243 24.05 6.94 9.18
N GLN A 244 23.14 5.99 9.43
CA GLN A 244 22.00 6.18 10.34
C GLN A 244 22.48 6.39 11.78
N ALA A 245 23.44 5.60 12.24
CA ALA A 245 24.02 5.74 13.57
C ALA A 245 24.69 7.11 13.76
N ARG A 246 25.46 7.57 12.75
CA ARG A 246 26.09 8.90 12.77
C ARG A 246 25.03 10.02 12.80
N LEU A 247 23.94 9.89 12.03
CA LEU A 247 22.85 10.85 12.07
C LEU A 247 22.20 10.90 13.46
N ASN A 248 21.91 9.73 14.05
CA ASN A 248 21.33 9.67 15.38
C ASN A 248 22.24 10.32 16.42
N ALA A 249 23.54 9.98 16.42
CA ALA A 249 24.52 10.57 17.31
C ALA A 249 24.65 12.10 17.09
N ALA A 250 24.73 12.57 15.86
CA ALA A 250 24.80 14.00 15.56
C ALA A 250 23.55 14.75 16.04
N THR A 251 22.36 14.18 15.84
CA THR A 251 21.10 14.79 16.30
C THR A 251 21.03 14.83 17.82
N GLU A 252 21.47 13.77 18.50
CA GLU A 252 21.52 13.69 19.95
C GLU A 252 22.53 14.68 20.55
N ILE A 253 23.73 14.76 19.98
CA ILE A 253 24.76 15.74 20.38
C ILE A 253 24.24 17.17 20.20
N LEU A 254 23.67 17.50 19.02
CA LEU A 254 23.10 18.82 18.78
C LEU A 254 22.00 19.18 19.78
N GLY A 255 21.10 18.22 20.06
CA GLY A 255 20.04 18.39 21.06
C GLY A 255 20.59 18.57 22.47
N SER A 256 21.56 17.75 22.87
CA SER A 256 22.19 17.84 24.20
C SER A 256 22.97 19.14 24.40
N VAL A 257 23.77 19.54 23.41
CA VAL A 257 24.48 20.83 23.44
C VAL A 257 23.53 21.99 23.56
N TYR A 258 22.41 21.94 22.84
CA TYR A 258 21.36 22.96 22.94
C TYR A 258 20.74 23.01 24.33
N VAL A 259 20.36 21.87 24.92
CA VAL A 259 19.82 21.82 26.30
C VAL A 259 20.82 22.33 27.32
N ILE A 260 22.09 21.95 27.19
CA ILE A 260 23.17 22.44 28.07
C ILE A 260 23.33 23.96 27.94
N ALA A 261 23.35 24.49 26.71
CA ALA A 261 23.49 25.94 26.49
C ALA A 261 22.34 26.75 27.13
N VAL A 262 21.09 26.30 26.93
CA VAL A 262 19.93 26.92 27.57
C VAL A 262 19.96 26.74 29.08
N GLY A 263 20.36 25.54 29.55
CA GLY A 263 20.50 25.24 30.98
C GLY A 263 21.55 26.12 31.69
N LEU A 264 22.71 26.34 31.05
CA LEU A 264 23.73 27.23 31.54
C LEU A 264 23.25 28.70 31.62
N GLY A 265 22.52 29.15 30.57
CA GLY A 265 21.91 30.49 30.57
C GLY A 265 20.86 30.64 31.66
N ALA A 266 19.98 29.65 31.83
CA ALA A 266 19.00 29.66 32.92
C ALA A 266 19.65 29.54 34.30
N GLY A 267 20.71 28.73 34.44
CA GLY A 267 21.46 28.60 35.67
C GLY A 267 22.13 29.91 36.07
N ALA A 268 22.70 30.65 35.11
CA ALA A 268 23.23 31.99 35.39
C ALA A 268 22.19 32.96 35.89
N LEU A 269 20.97 32.96 35.29
CA LEU A 269 19.85 33.79 35.75
C LEU A 269 19.37 33.38 37.16
N ALA A 270 19.38 32.08 37.46
CA ALA A 270 19.04 31.60 38.81
C ALA A 270 20.08 32.04 39.87
N MET A 271 21.36 31.99 39.53
CA MET A 271 22.46 32.48 40.42
C MET A 271 22.35 33.97 40.70
N HIS A 272 21.80 34.75 39.78
CA HIS A 272 21.48 36.18 39.98
C HIS A 272 20.09 36.42 40.57
N SER A 273 19.44 35.37 41.09
CA SER A 273 18.09 35.45 41.70
C SER A 273 17.01 36.05 40.77
N THR A 274 17.23 35.98 39.45
CA THR A 274 16.26 36.48 38.45
C THR A 274 15.16 35.48 38.21
N ILE A 275 15.43 34.18 38.39
CA ILE A 275 14.47 33.08 38.31
C ILE A 275 14.64 32.14 39.49
N SER A 276 13.57 31.42 39.89
CA SER A 276 13.60 30.42 40.97
C SER A 276 14.29 29.13 40.56
N VAL A 277 14.56 28.24 41.52
CA VAL A 277 15.09 26.88 41.25
C VAL A 277 14.06 26.05 40.51
N GLY A 278 12.78 26.14 40.83
CA GLY A 278 11.71 25.46 40.13
C GLY A 278 11.53 25.99 38.71
N GLU A 279 11.67 27.30 38.48
CA GLU A 279 11.67 27.88 37.13
C GLU A 279 12.87 27.39 36.29
N LEU A 280 14.06 27.26 36.88
CA LEU A 280 15.23 26.67 36.23
C LEU A 280 14.95 25.25 35.75
N ILE A 281 14.39 24.40 36.62
CA ILE A 281 14.03 23.03 36.30
C ILE A 281 12.96 22.97 35.20
N THR A 282 11.96 23.88 35.29
CA THR A 282 10.92 24.05 34.27
C THR A 282 11.54 24.35 32.89
N VAL A 283 12.45 25.33 32.82
CA VAL A 283 13.09 25.71 31.55
C VAL A 283 13.89 24.57 30.95
N ILE A 284 14.67 23.85 31.76
CA ILE A 284 15.46 22.68 31.29
C ILE A 284 14.51 21.59 30.76
N GLY A 285 13.45 21.27 31.50
CA GLY A 285 12.47 20.25 31.12
C GLY A 285 11.69 20.62 29.85
N LEU A 286 11.26 21.87 29.72
CA LEU A 286 10.59 22.39 28.52
C LEU A 286 11.52 22.38 27.29
N THR A 287 12.80 22.74 27.48
CA THR A 287 13.81 22.72 26.43
C THR A 287 14.05 21.29 25.93
N GLN A 288 14.17 20.34 26.86
CA GLN A 288 14.33 18.93 26.51
C GLN A 288 13.09 18.36 25.77
N PHE A 289 11.90 18.73 26.25
CA PHE A 289 10.64 18.27 25.65
C PHE A 289 10.47 18.77 24.22
N VAL A 290 10.78 20.05 23.92
CA VAL A 290 10.48 20.66 22.62
C VAL A 290 11.30 20.12 21.45
N ILE A 291 12.45 19.51 21.71
CA ILE A 291 13.33 18.95 20.68
C ILE A 291 12.58 17.88 19.85
N THR A 292 11.83 17.00 20.54
CA THR A 292 11.11 15.90 19.86
C THR A 292 10.04 16.40 18.91
N PRO A 293 9.07 17.26 19.30
CA PRO A 293 8.11 17.85 18.38
C PRO A 293 8.76 18.55 17.17
N MET A 294 9.79 19.37 17.41
CA MET A 294 10.47 20.09 16.32
C MET A 294 11.13 19.16 15.31
N THR A 295 11.86 18.15 15.77
CA THR A 295 12.52 17.19 14.88
C THR A 295 11.54 16.29 14.14
N MET A 296 10.42 15.90 14.81
CA MET A 296 9.37 15.08 14.20
C MET A 296 8.62 15.84 13.12
N LEU A 297 8.25 17.10 13.36
CA LEU A 297 7.57 17.96 12.39
C LEU A 297 8.36 18.06 11.08
N GLY A 298 9.65 18.40 11.17
CA GLY A 298 10.53 18.51 10.00
C GLY A 298 10.67 17.19 9.23
N ARG A 299 10.90 16.08 9.93
CA ARG A 299 11.07 14.75 9.33
C ARG A 299 9.77 14.22 8.71
N ASN A 300 8.65 14.40 9.36
CA ASN A 300 7.36 13.93 8.90
C ASN A 300 6.94 14.62 7.59
N ILE A 301 7.08 15.95 7.52
CA ILE A 301 6.76 16.72 6.32
C ILE A 301 7.71 16.33 5.18
N ALA A 302 9.02 16.33 5.41
CA ALA A 302 10.01 16.13 4.36
C ALA A 302 10.01 14.71 3.76
N SER A 303 9.64 13.67 4.54
CA SER A 303 9.72 12.28 4.06
C SER A 303 8.36 11.66 3.76
N ARG A 304 7.43 11.75 4.70
CA ARG A 304 6.13 11.05 4.58
C ARG A 304 5.19 11.72 3.59
N TRP A 305 5.12 13.06 3.64
CA TRP A 305 4.28 13.81 2.70
C TRP A 305 4.78 13.68 1.26
N ALA A 306 6.10 13.83 1.03
CA ALA A 306 6.68 13.66 -0.30
C ALA A 306 6.47 12.25 -0.87
N ALA A 307 6.63 11.20 -0.02
CA ALA A 307 6.34 9.83 -0.43
C ALA A 307 4.86 9.63 -0.79
N ALA A 308 3.94 10.23 -0.02
CA ALA A 308 2.51 10.17 -0.30
C ALA A 308 2.13 10.93 -1.58
N GLN A 309 2.77 12.07 -1.87
CA GLN A 309 2.56 12.80 -3.13
C GLN A 309 2.95 11.98 -4.34
N ALA A 310 4.13 11.33 -4.31
CA ALA A 310 4.58 10.45 -5.39
C ALA A 310 3.63 9.26 -5.60
N SER A 311 3.11 8.69 -4.51
CA SER A 311 2.13 7.59 -4.57
C SER A 311 0.76 8.06 -5.05
N ALA A 312 0.31 9.24 -4.60
CA ALA A 312 -0.94 9.83 -5.06
C ALA A 312 -0.93 10.09 -6.56
N ALA A 313 0.18 10.57 -7.12
CA ALA A 313 0.32 10.77 -8.57
C ALA A 313 0.12 9.45 -9.35
N ARG A 314 0.70 8.34 -8.89
CA ARG A 314 0.49 7.03 -9.53
C ARG A 314 -0.95 6.52 -9.38
N ILE A 315 -1.56 6.72 -8.21
CA ILE A 315 -2.96 6.34 -7.96
C ILE A 315 -3.89 7.15 -8.86
N THR A 316 -3.72 8.46 -8.93
CA THR A 316 -4.57 9.32 -9.77
C THR A 316 -4.38 9.03 -11.25
N ASP A 317 -3.18 8.63 -11.70
CA ASP A 317 -2.92 8.18 -13.07
C ASP A 317 -3.70 6.89 -13.43
N VAL A 318 -3.86 5.98 -12.47
CA VAL A 318 -4.72 4.79 -12.64
C VAL A 318 -6.20 5.15 -12.62
N LEU A 319 -6.64 5.98 -11.66
CA LEU A 319 -8.04 6.37 -11.53
C LEU A 319 -8.53 7.24 -12.69
N ALA A 320 -7.65 8.07 -13.26
CA ALA A 320 -7.93 8.93 -14.40
C ALA A 320 -7.73 8.24 -15.76
N ALA A 321 -7.20 7.00 -15.77
CA ALA A 321 -6.99 6.29 -17.03
C ALA A 321 -8.32 6.24 -17.81
N PRO A 322 -8.34 6.66 -19.09
CA PRO A 322 -9.57 6.61 -19.86
C PRO A 322 -10.02 5.15 -20.02
N SER A 323 -11.31 4.95 -20.16
CA SER A 323 -11.83 3.65 -20.60
C SER A 323 -11.36 3.39 -22.02
N VAL A 324 -11.18 2.13 -22.36
CA VAL A 324 -10.88 1.79 -23.73
C VAL A 324 -12.12 2.09 -24.56
N GLU A 325 -12.13 3.20 -25.26
CA GLU A 325 -13.07 3.46 -26.34
C GLU A 325 -12.58 2.70 -27.56
N GLY A 326 -12.95 1.40 -27.62
CA GLY A 326 -12.64 0.59 -28.80
C GLY A 326 -13.43 1.11 -30.00
N LYS A 327 -12.80 1.18 -31.18
CA LYS A 327 -13.54 1.01 -32.43
C LYS A 327 -14.44 -0.19 -32.21
N LYS A 328 -15.75 -0.08 -32.48
CA LYS A 328 -16.63 -1.25 -32.40
C LYS A 328 -15.95 -2.35 -33.19
N PRO A 329 -15.59 -3.49 -32.56
CA PRO A 329 -14.90 -4.55 -33.26
C PRO A 329 -15.77 -4.95 -34.45
N GLN A 330 -15.15 -5.06 -35.63
CA GLN A 330 -15.85 -5.57 -36.80
C GLN A 330 -15.96 -7.09 -36.62
N LEU A 331 -17.13 -7.51 -36.13
CA LEU A 331 -17.45 -8.92 -36.08
C LEU A 331 -17.86 -9.37 -37.49
N PRO A 332 -17.44 -10.56 -37.92
CA PRO A 332 -18.03 -11.20 -39.07
C PRO A 332 -19.55 -11.37 -38.88
N ALA A 333 -20.28 -11.56 -39.94
CA ALA A 333 -21.72 -11.75 -39.88
C ALA A 333 -22.06 -12.90 -38.92
N LEU A 334 -22.80 -12.61 -37.85
CA LEU A 334 -23.19 -13.63 -36.88
C LEU A 334 -24.29 -14.51 -37.49
N ALA A 335 -23.92 -15.69 -37.92
CA ALA A 335 -24.84 -16.74 -38.38
C ALA A 335 -25.33 -17.57 -37.18
N PRO A 336 -26.55 -18.16 -37.24
CA PRO A 336 -27.00 -19.17 -36.30
C PRO A 336 -26.05 -20.36 -36.23
N GLY A 337 -25.72 -20.85 -35.04
CA GLY A 337 -24.85 -21.97 -34.80
C GLY A 337 -23.36 -21.62 -34.78
N VAL A 338 -22.50 -22.58 -35.14
CA VAL A 338 -21.05 -22.43 -35.10
C VAL A 338 -20.54 -21.85 -36.43
N SER A 339 -19.76 -20.77 -36.33
CA SER A 339 -19.05 -20.19 -37.49
C SER A 339 -17.53 -20.20 -37.19
N VAL A 340 -16.75 -20.63 -38.15
CA VAL A 340 -15.30 -20.79 -38.01
C VAL A 340 -14.57 -19.73 -38.83
N VAL A 341 -13.62 -19.06 -38.20
CA VAL A 341 -12.77 -18.03 -38.80
C VAL A 341 -11.31 -18.49 -38.71
N ALA A 342 -10.68 -18.65 -39.87
CA ALA A 342 -9.26 -19.11 -39.96
C ALA A 342 -8.23 -17.99 -39.69
N GLU A 343 -8.69 -16.77 -39.40
CA GLU A 343 -7.85 -15.63 -39.09
C GLU A 343 -7.49 -15.55 -37.59
N PRO A 344 -6.40 -14.88 -37.23
CA PRO A 344 -6.09 -14.63 -35.83
C PRO A 344 -7.19 -13.82 -35.14
N VAL A 345 -7.42 -14.09 -33.84
CA VAL A 345 -8.41 -13.38 -33.05
C VAL A 345 -8.07 -11.88 -32.99
N PRO A 346 -8.97 -10.99 -33.45
CA PRO A 346 -8.76 -9.55 -33.33
C PRO A 346 -8.64 -9.12 -31.86
N GLY A 347 -7.58 -8.37 -31.52
CA GLY A 347 -7.32 -7.96 -30.14
C GLY A 347 -8.37 -7.02 -29.55
N ASP A 348 -9.24 -6.43 -30.38
CA ASP A 348 -10.33 -5.54 -29.97
C ASP A 348 -11.62 -6.28 -29.56
N LEU A 349 -11.70 -7.59 -29.77
CA LEU A 349 -12.89 -8.39 -29.35
C LEU A 349 -13.09 -8.40 -27.82
N VAL A 350 -12.06 -8.18 -27.04
CA VAL A 350 -12.19 -8.06 -25.56
C VAL A 350 -13.02 -6.85 -25.14
N PHE A 351 -13.27 -5.90 -26.03
CA PHE A 351 -14.09 -4.69 -25.78
C PHE A 351 -15.56 -4.83 -26.15
N LEU A 352 -15.97 -6.02 -26.60
CA LEU A 352 -17.38 -6.33 -26.84
C LEU A 352 -18.21 -6.21 -25.55
N PRO A 353 -19.47 -5.74 -25.64
CA PRO A 353 -20.36 -5.66 -24.47
C PRO A 353 -20.55 -7.04 -23.84
N ARG A 354 -20.07 -7.22 -22.61
CA ARG A 354 -20.06 -8.51 -21.90
C ARG A 354 -21.44 -9.05 -21.59
N GLU A 355 -22.46 -8.19 -21.57
CA GLU A 355 -23.86 -8.60 -21.40
C GLU A 355 -24.36 -9.49 -22.55
N ARG A 356 -23.80 -9.33 -23.74
CA ARG A 356 -24.18 -10.08 -24.93
C ARG A 356 -23.10 -11.05 -25.43
N PHE A 357 -21.84 -10.71 -25.24
CA PHE A 357 -20.68 -11.43 -25.76
C PHE A 357 -19.81 -11.99 -24.65
N LEU A 358 -19.43 -13.24 -24.75
CA LEU A 358 -18.32 -13.81 -23.98
C LEU A 358 -17.18 -14.16 -24.94
N VAL A 359 -16.03 -13.57 -24.72
CA VAL A 359 -14.79 -13.91 -25.43
C VAL A 359 -13.93 -14.76 -24.51
N ALA A 360 -13.76 -16.05 -24.87
CA ALA A 360 -12.86 -16.96 -24.19
C ALA A 360 -11.48 -16.87 -24.89
N PRO A 361 -10.45 -16.32 -24.23
CA PRO A 361 -9.12 -16.16 -24.82
C PRO A 361 -8.43 -17.51 -24.93
N HIS A 362 -7.37 -17.58 -25.76
CA HIS A 362 -6.52 -18.74 -25.87
C HIS A 362 -5.83 -19.12 -24.56
N ASP A 363 -5.35 -18.11 -23.82
CA ASP A 363 -4.70 -18.32 -22.53
C ASP A 363 -5.72 -18.72 -21.46
N THR A 364 -5.52 -19.91 -20.90
CA THR A 364 -6.38 -20.45 -19.86
C THR A 364 -5.95 -19.93 -18.50
N LEU A 365 -6.77 -19.06 -17.88
CA LEU A 365 -6.57 -18.62 -16.49
C LEU A 365 -7.55 -19.38 -15.59
N LEU A 366 -7.02 -20.32 -14.81
CA LEU A 366 -7.78 -21.06 -13.81
C LEU A 366 -7.47 -20.52 -12.41
N PHE A 367 -8.50 -20.49 -11.57
CA PHE A 367 -8.39 -20.06 -10.18
C PHE A 367 -8.09 -21.26 -9.28
N GLU A 368 -7.46 -20.99 -8.14
CA GLU A 368 -7.30 -21.97 -7.08
C GLU A 368 -8.68 -22.42 -6.57
N GLY A 369 -8.82 -23.71 -6.28
CA GLY A 369 -10.09 -24.35 -5.92
C GLY A 369 -10.36 -25.58 -6.76
N THR A 370 -11.60 -26.05 -6.80
CA THR A 370 -12.03 -27.24 -7.53
C THR A 370 -12.36 -26.95 -9.00
N VAL A 371 -12.46 -27.99 -9.81
CA VAL A 371 -12.95 -27.88 -11.20
C VAL A 371 -14.36 -27.33 -11.22
N GLN A 372 -15.23 -27.75 -10.28
CA GLN A 372 -16.59 -27.22 -10.17
C GLN A 372 -16.58 -25.72 -9.94
N GLU A 373 -15.83 -25.22 -8.95
CA GLU A 373 -15.75 -23.80 -8.62
C GLU A 373 -15.21 -22.94 -9.77
N ASN A 374 -14.33 -23.54 -10.60
CA ASN A 374 -13.83 -22.90 -11.81
C ASN A 374 -14.86 -22.84 -12.94
N ILE A 375 -15.87 -23.71 -12.99
CA ILE A 375 -16.86 -23.75 -14.06
C ILE A 375 -18.14 -23.03 -13.65
N SER A 376 -18.79 -23.44 -12.55
CA SER A 376 -20.04 -22.86 -12.07
C SER A 376 -20.29 -23.24 -10.61
N SER A 377 -20.97 -22.34 -9.88
CA SER A 377 -21.48 -22.63 -8.54
C SER A 377 -22.61 -23.68 -8.55
N ASP A 378 -23.32 -23.85 -9.68
CA ASP A 378 -24.32 -24.89 -9.87
C ASP A 378 -23.65 -26.17 -10.41
N SER A 379 -23.67 -27.21 -9.60
CA SER A 379 -23.05 -28.51 -9.92
C SER A 379 -23.67 -29.17 -11.16
N ALA A 380 -24.97 -29.01 -11.40
CA ALA A 380 -25.62 -29.58 -12.58
C ALA A 380 -25.20 -28.85 -13.86
N VAL A 381 -25.06 -27.52 -13.80
CA VAL A 381 -24.53 -26.71 -14.89
C VAL A 381 -23.07 -27.07 -15.15
N ALA A 382 -22.24 -27.14 -14.09
CA ALA A 382 -20.84 -27.50 -14.19
C ALA A 382 -20.64 -28.88 -14.82
N LYS A 383 -21.44 -29.88 -14.41
CA LYS A 383 -21.37 -31.24 -14.95
C LYS A 383 -21.71 -31.28 -16.45
N ARG A 384 -22.78 -30.61 -16.87
CA ARG A 384 -23.16 -30.54 -18.30
C ARG A 384 -22.12 -29.84 -19.14
N ALA A 385 -21.59 -28.70 -18.64
CA ALA A 385 -20.57 -27.95 -19.33
C ALA A 385 -19.23 -28.72 -19.46
N LEU A 386 -18.83 -29.41 -18.40
CA LEU A 386 -17.62 -30.26 -18.38
C LEU A 386 -17.79 -31.43 -19.36
N TYR A 387 -18.96 -32.06 -19.45
CA TYR A 387 -19.26 -33.09 -20.43
C TYR A 387 -19.20 -32.52 -21.85
N THR A 388 -19.73 -31.32 -22.10
CA THR A 388 -19.69 -30.67 -23.41
C THR A 388 -18.24 -30.39 -23.84
N ALA A 389 -17.38 -30.06 -22.89
CA ALA A 389 -15.94 -29.87 -23.14
C ALA A 389 -15.12 -31.18 -23.10
N ALA A 390 -15.76 -32.35 -23.12
CA ALA A 390 -15.14 -33.68 -23.03
C ALA A 390 -14.18 -33.83 -21.84
N GLY A 391 -14.55 -33.29 -20.68
CA GLY A 391 -13.73 -33.30 -19.46
C GLY A 391 -14.10 -34.39 -18.46
N GLU A 392 -14.91 -35.37 -18.82
CA GLU A 392 -15.33 -36.48 -17.97
C GLU A 392 -14.21 -37.43 -17.58
N ASP A 393 -13.10 -37.44 -18.31
CA ASP A 393 -11.91 -38.25 -18.05
C ASP A 393 -10.94 -37.60 -17.05
N ILE A 394 -11.23 -36.36 -16.60
CA ILE A 394 -10.38 -35.68 -15.61
C ILE A 394 -10.45 -36.46 -14.28
N PRO A 395 -9.32 -36.97 -13.77
CA PRO A 395 -9.31 -37.72 -12.51
C PRO A 395 -9.84 -36.90 -11.34
N GLY A 396 -10.84 -37.40 -10.62
CA GLY A 396 -11.53 -36.68 -9.57
C GLY A 396 -12.70 -35.80 -10.03
N GLY A 397 -12.92 -35.68 -11.34
CA GLY A 397 -14.06 -34.99 -11.92
C GLY A 397 -14.21 -33.55 -11.43
N LEU A 398 -15.43 -33.19 -11.00
CA LEU A 398 -15.75 -31.83 -10.50
C LEU A 398 -15.03 -31.47 -9.18
N ASP A 399 -14.70 -32.46 -8.34
CA ASP A 399 -14.05 -32.26 -7.06
C ASP A 399 -12.51 -32.17 -7.19
N ARG A 400 -11.97 -32.31 -8.40
CA ARG A 400 -10.52 -32.23 -8.64
C ARG A 400 -10.00 -30.83 -8.29
N GLU A 401 -9.01 -30.78 -7.39
CA GLU A 401 -8.26 -29.55 -7.08
C GLU A 401 -7.43 -29.08 -8.28
N VAL A 402 -7.67 -27.86 -8.69
CA VAL A 402 -7.02 -27.22 -9.84
C VAL A 402 -5.61 -26.71 -9.48
N GLY A 403 -5.43 -26.22 -8.26
CA GLY A 403 -4.19 -25.59 -7.79
C GLY A 403 -3.92 -24.24 -8.45
N GLU A 404 -2.92 -23.53 -7.93
CA GLU A 404 -2.56 -22.19 -8.39
C GLU A 404 -2.24 -22.18 -9.90
N GLY A 405 -2.99 -21.40 -10.70
CA GLY A 405 -2.81 -21.29 -12.14
C GLY A 405 -3.03 -22.60 -12.91
N GLY A 406 -3.73 -23.58 -12.32
CA GLY A 406 -4.03 -24.84 -13.01
C GLY A 406 -2.94 -25.92 -12.91
N ARG A 407 -1.93 -25.75 -12.07
CA ARG A 407 -0.72 -26.61 -12.01
C ARG A 407 -0.99 -28.10 -11.73
N ASN A 408 -2.17 -28.45 -11.22
CA ASN A 408 -2.55 -29.84 -10.93
C ASN A 408 -3.26 -30.53 -12.13
N LEU A 409 -3.43 -29.80 -13.24
CA LEU A 409 -4.05 -30.26 -14.48
C LEU A 409 -3.05 -30.22 -15.62
N SER A 410 -3.18 -31.16 -16.58
CA SER A 410 -2.46 -31.07 -17.85
C SER A 410 -2.97 -29.91 -18.71
N GLY A 411 -2.17 -29.43 -19.71
CA GLY A 411 -2.58 -28.31 -20.54
C GLY A 411 -3.93 -28.55 -21.25
N GLY A 412 -4.17 -29.75 -21.76
CA GLY A 412 -5.46 -30.11 -22.35
C GLY A 412 -6.61 -30.18 -21.35
N GLN A 413 -6.34 -30.59 -20.11
CA GLN A 413 -7.35 -30.53 -19.05
C GLN A 413 -7.68 -29.08 -18.65
N GLN A 414 -6.66 -28.21 -18.57
CA GLN A 414 -6.85 -26.78 -18.32
C GLN A 414 -7.72 -26.13 -19.40
N GLN A 415 -7.43 -26.38 -20.67
CA GLN A 415 -8.24 -25.85 -21.78
C GLN A 415 -9.69 -26.33 -21.70
N ARG A 416 -9.91 -27.63 -21.46
CA ARG A 416 -11.27 -28.20 -21.34
C ARG A 416 -12.04 -27.60 -20.15
N VAL A 417 -11.41 -27.34 -19.01
CA VAL A 417 -12.05 -26.66 -17.87
C VAL A 417 -12.37 -25.19 -18.22
N ALA A 418 -11.46 -24.47 -18.88
CA ALA A 418 -11.70 -23.11 -19.32
C ALA A 418 -12.82 -23.01 -20.36
N LEU A 419 -12.87 -23.95 -21.31
CA LEU A 419 -13.95 -24.08 -22.28
C LEU A 419 -15.29 -24.38 -21.59
N ALA A 420 -15.30 -25.32 -20.63
CA ALA A 420 -16.49 -25.63 -19.85
C ALA A 420 -17.02 -24.41 -19.09
N ARG A 421 -16.16 -23.57 -18.52
CA ARG A 421 -16.53 -22.29 -17.90
C ARG A 421 -17.23 -21.37 -18.89
N ALA A 422 -16.68 -21.24 -20.10
CA ALA A 422 -17.26 -20.40 -21.14
C ALA A 422 -18.65 -20.92 -21.60
N ILE A 423 -18.81 -22.23 -21.69
CA ILE A 423 -20.05 -22.90 -22.03
C ILE A 423 -21.08 -22.74 -20.90
N ALA A 424 -20.66 -22.90 -19.63
CA ALA A 424 -21.53 -22.77 -18.46
C ALA A 424 -22.14 -21.37 -18.32
N ALA A 425 -21.44 -20.34 -18.77
CA ALA A 425 -21.91 -18.96 -18.77
C ALA A 425 -23.05 -18.70 -19.77
N ASP A 426 -23.24 -19.58 -20.75
CA ASP A 426 -24.28 -19.58 -21.77
C ASP A 426 -24.64 -18.19 -22.38
N PRO A 427 -23.64 -17.42 -22.87
CA PRO A 427 -23.86 -16.08 -23.40
C PRO A 427 -24.71 -16.11 -24.69
N ALA A 428 -25.33 -14.96 -25.03
CA ALA A 428 -26.06 -14.82 -26.29
C ALA A 428 -25.14 -15.07 -27.50
N VAL A 429 -23.89 -14.60 -27.45
CA VAL A 429 -22.84 -14.85 -28.47
C VAL A 429 -21.59 -15.33 -27.75
N LEU A 430 -21.09 -16.48 -28.13
CA LEU A 430 -19.84 -17.05 -27.63
C LEU A 430 -18.73 -16.90 -28.67
N VAL A 431 -17.59 -16.35 -28.27
CA VAL A 431 -16.38 -16.24 -29.09
C VAL A 431 -15.27 -17.07 -28.45
N LEU A 432 -14.74 -18.01 -29.20
CA LEU A 432 -13.68 -18.93 -28.75
C LEU A 432 -12.39 -18.66 -29.55
N ALA A 433 -11.27 -18.50 -28.85
CA ALA A 433 -9.95 -18.31 -29.43
C ALA A 433 -9.13 -19.57 -29.27
N ASP A 434 -8.92 -20.31 -30.34
CA ASP A 434 -8.13 -21.56 -30.36
C ASP A 434 -8.42 -22.48 -29.16
N PRO A 435 -9.68 -22.93 -28.97
CA PRO A 435 -10.14 -23.52 -27.70
C PRO A 435 -9.57 -24.93 -27.44
N THR A 436 -8.89 -25.57 -28.40
CA THR A 436 -8.52 -27.01 -28.37
C THR A 436 -7.07 -27.31 -28.79
N THR A 437 -6.19 -26.30 -28.78
CA THR A 437 -4.79 -26.46 -29.24
C THR A 437 -3.93 -27.42 -28.41
N ALA A 438 -4.27 -27.65 -27.16
CA ALA A 438 -3.56 -28.60 -26.27
C ALA A 438 -4.30 -29.94 -26.13
N VAL A 439 -5.29 -30.21 -26.99
CA VAL A 439 -6.10 -31.44 -26.98
C VAL A 439 -5.78 -32.27 -28.23
N ASP A 440 -5.83 -33.58 -28.09
CA ASP A 440 -5.66 -34.49 -29.21
C ASP A 440 -6.84 -34.39 -30.22
N SER A 441 -6.58 -34.79 -31.48
CA SER A 441 -7.53 -34.59 -32.57
C SER A 441 -8.85 -35.37 -32.40
N VAL A 442 -8.85 -36.50 -31.71
CA VAL A 442 -10.06 -37.30 -31.46
C VAL A 442 -10.93 -36.60 -30.44
N THR A 443 -10.34 -36.21 -29.33
CA THR A 443 -11.04 -35.43 -28.27
C THR A 443 -11.52 -34.08 -28.82
N GLU A 444 -10.71 -33.40 -29.66
CA GLU A 444 -11.09 -32.13 -30.29
C GLU A 444 -12.34 -32.30 -31.17
N GLN A 445 -12.44 -33.38 -31.97
CA GLN A 445 -13.64 -33.63 -32.77
C GLN A 445 -14.89 -33.84 -31.91
N VAL A 446 -14.76 -34.58 -30.81
CA VAL A 446 -15.87 -34.75 -29.82
C VAL A 446 -16.29 -33.43 -29.23
N ILE A 447 -15.34 -32.58 -28.84
CA ILE A 447 -15.63 -31.25 -28.30
C ILE A 447 -16.40 -30.40 -29.30
N ALA A 448 -15.90 -30.31 -30.55
CA ALA A 448 -16.54 -29.51 -31.59
C ALA A 448 -18.00 -29.93 -31.84
N GLN A 449 -18.25 -31.23 -31.93
CA GLN A 449 -19.62 -31.78 -32.10
C GLN A 449 -20.52 -31.49 -30.92
N ARG A 450 -20.01 -31.72 -29.70
CA ARG A 450 -20.80 -31.45 -28.45
C ARG A 450 -21.11 -29.97 -28.26
N VAL A 451 -20.16 -29.08 -28.54
CA VAL A 451 -20.36 -27.63 -28.48
C VAL A 451 -21.38 -27.20 -29.54
N ALA A 452 -21.27 -27.64 -30.77
CA ALA A 452 -22.26 -27.34 -31.82
C ALA A 452 -23.68 -27.78 -31.42
N HIS A 453 -23.80 -29.01 -30.89
CA HIS A 453 -25.08 -29.54 -30.41
C HIS A 453 -25.62 -28.73 -29.22
N HIS A 454 -24.78 -28.45 -28.22
CA HIS A 454 -25.18 -27.72 -27.00
C HIS A 454 -25.60 -26.28 -27.29
N ARG A 455 -24.89 -25.60 -28.18
CA ARG A 455 -25.18 -24.21 -28.54
C ARG A 455 -26.37 -24.09 -29.51
N GLY A 456 -26.63 -25.13 -30.31
CA GLY A 456 -27.74 -25.15 -31.26
C GLY A 456 -27.71 -23.94 -32.19
N ILE A 457 -28.73 -23.10 -32.18
CA ILE A 457 -28.84 -21.89 -33.00
C ILE A 457 -28.15 -20.66 -32.43
N LYS A 458 -27.62 -20.72 -31.18
CA LYS A 458 -26.97 -19.57 -30.57
C LYS A 458 -25.64 -19.30 -31.28
N PRO A 459 -25.38 -18.07 -31.77
CA PRO A 459 -24.16 -17.74 -32.49
C PRO A 459 -22.91 -18.09 -31.66
N THR A 460 -22.02 -18.86 -32.26
CA THR A 460 -20.73 -19.25 -31.65
C THR A 460 -19.63 -19.07 -32.69
N LEU A 461 -18.75 -18.12 -32.45
CA LEU A 461 -17.65 -17.76 -33.32
C LEU A 461 -16.38 -18.47 -32.83
N VAL A 462 -15.77 -19.29 -33.65
CA VAL A 462 -14.53 -20.01 -33.28
C VAL A 462 -13.41 -19.57 -34.22
N TYR A 463 -12.45 -18.88 -33.63
CA TYR A 463 -11.20 -18.50 -34.33
C TYR A 463 -10.23 -19.66 -34.20
N THR A 464 -10.02 -20.42 -35.29
CA THR A 464 -9.10 -21.56 -35.31
C THR A 464 -8.88 -22.03 -36.72
N ALA A 465 -7.72 -22.63 -36.99
CA ALA A 465 -7.41 -23.34 -38.24
C ALA A 465 -7.73 -24.85 -38.16
N SER A 466 -8.32 -25.34 -37.08
CA SER A 466 -8.56 -26.78 -36.88
C SER A 466 -9.65 -27.33 -37.79
N PRO A 467 -9.38 -28.45 -38.49
CA PRO A 467 -10.37 -29.13 -39.32
C PRO A 467 -11.58 -29.68 -38.54
N ALA A 468 -11.41 -30.01 -37.26
CA ALA A 468 -12.49 -30.52 -36.42
C ALA A 468 -13.61 -29.52 -36.26
N TRP A 469 -13.30 -28.23 -36.12
CA TRP A 469 -14.26 -27.15 -36.00
C TRP A 469 -14.88 -26.78 -37.36
N THR A 470 -14.11 -26.81 -38.45
CA THR A 470 -14.66 -26.57 -39.81
C THR A 470 -15.62 -27.65 -40.23
N ALA A 471 -15.48 -28.87 -39.71
CA ALA A 471 -16.41 -29.98 -40.02
C ALA A 471 -17.82 -29.80 -39.38
N VAL A 472 -17.95 -29.01 -38.33
CA VAL A 472 -19.22 -28.81 -37.59
C VAL A 472 -19.81 -27.41 -37.77
N GLY A 473 -19.04 -26.46 -38.30
CA GLY A 473 -19.42 -25.07 -38.49
C GLY A 473 -19.38 -24.60 -39.93
N SER A 474 -20.02 -23.43 -40.20
CA SER A 474 -19.87 -22.74 -41.48
C SER A 474 -18.53 -21.98 -41.50
N SER A 475 -17.72 -22.15 -42.53
CA SER A 475 -16.52 -21.33 -42.76
C SER A 475 -16.94 -19.92 -43.19
N LEU A 476 -16.40 -18.89 -42.50
CA LEU A 476 -16.59 -17.47 -42.81
C LEU A 476 -15.36 -16.88 -43.47
#